data_c3a5292f8bad9931e0630cd27df35c76
#
_entry.id   c3a5292f8bad9931e0630cd27df35c76
#
_cell.length_a   1.000
_cell.length_b   1.000
_cell.length_c   1.000
_cell.angle_alpha   90.00
_cell.angle_beta   90.00
_cell.angle_gamma   90.00
#
_symmetry.space_group_name_H-M   'P 1'
#
loop_
_entity.id
_entity.type
_entity.pdbx_description
1 polymer ?
#
loop_
_entity_poly.entity_id
_entity_poly.type
_entity_poly.pdbx_seq_one_letter_code
_entity_poly.pdbx_strand_id
1 'polypeptide(L)'
;MRLLHLILLSSVYAFIPRLNYNSRRDILYAPIMTTFISSSMGKIEIPQHSPPEEVSFQPLLHKGGIYGSQFNVRVVGEISEENCAQLADVLINCDNDAKQIQESENISNVISLHITSGGGALLPTLYICDLIQLIDTDVYTFVDGYAYSSASLISVCGNKRFITKHSSMLIHQLSADISGKFVEIKDKFNNADQLMNNVADIYLSKTNITLQKLAYLLQHEIMLNSTTCLELGLVDEII
;
A
#
# COMPACT_ATOMS: atom_id res chain seq x y z
N MET A 1 -47.54 10.59 -9.24
CA MET A 1 -46.13 10.78 -8.86
C MET A 1 -45.35 9.47 -8.53
N ARG A 2 -45.96 8.28 -8.62
CA ARG A 2 -45.24 6.99 -8.36
C ARG A 2 -44.79 6.26 -9.66
N LEU A 3 -45.25 6.68 -10.84
CA LEU A 3 -44.92 6.01 -12.10
C LEU A 3 -43.59 6.54 -12.73
N LEU A 4 -43.19 7.78 -12.43
CA LEU A 4 -41.96 8.35 -12.96
C LEU A 4 -40.68 7.80 -12.27
N HIS A 5 -40.80 7.27 -11.05
CA HIS A 5 -39.68 6.74 -10.31
C HIS A 5 -39.26 5.32 -10.76
N LEU A 6 -40.20 4.57 -11.33
CA LEU A 6 -39.91 3.21 -11.85
C LEU A 6 -39.25 3.23 -13.23
N ILE A 7 -39.46 4.29 -14.03
CA ILE A 7 -38.89 4.41 -15.37
C ILE A 7 -37.41 4.84 -15.32
N LEU A 8 -37.00 5.57 -14.28
CA LEU A 8 -35.59 5.97 -14.09
C LEU A 8 -34.73 4.82 -13.61
N LEU A 9 -35.29 3.86 -12.87
CA LEU A 9 -34.56 2.67 -12.41
C LEU A 9 -34.36 1.62 -13.52
N SER A 10 -35.27 1.55 -14.49
CA SER A 10 -35.15 0.61 -15.61
C SER A 10 -34.10 1.04 -16.66
N SER A 11 -33.82 2.35 -16.78
CA SER A 11 -32.86 2.89 -17.76
C SER A 11 -31.41 2.75 -17.33
N VAL A 12 -31.13 2.59 -16.03
CA VAL A 12 -29.77 2.42 -15.50
C VAL A 12 -29.29 0.97 -15.68
N TYR A 13 -30.20 -0.01 -15.69
CA TYR A 13 -29.84 -1.43 -15.89
C TYR A 13 -29.60 -1.82 -17.35
N ALA A 14 -29.94 -0.97 -18.32
CA ALA A 14 -29.78 -1.27 -19.76
C ALA A 14 -28.38 -0.93 -20.31
N PHE A 15 -27.48 -0.37 -19.52
CA PHE A 15 -26.14 0.07 -19.98
C PHE A 15 -24.98 -0.65 -19.30
N ILE A 16 -25.20 -1.87 -18.82
CA ILE A 16 -24.08 -2.74 -18.40
C ILE A 16 -23.66 -3.55 -19.63
N PRO A 17 -22.49 -3.27 -20.22
CA PRO A 17 -21.96 -4.15 -21.26
C PRO A 17 -21.81 -5.55 -20.65
N ARG A 18 -22.24 -6.58 -21.36
CA ARG A 18 -21.93 -7.98 -21.01
C ARG A 18 -20.42 -8.13 -21.07
N LEU A 19 -19.73 -7.93 -19.95
CA LEU A 19 -18.32 -8.21 -19.79
C LEU A 19 -18.13 -9.73 -19.88
N ASN A 20 -17.31 -10.12 -20.81
CA ASN A 20 -16.94 -11.52 -21.01
C ASN A 20 -15.88 -11.87 -19.95
N TYR A 21 -16.28 -12.51 -18.87
CA TYR A 21 -15.47 -12.86 -17.69
C TYR A 21 -14.38 -13.89 -18.03
N ASN A 22 -13.36 -13.50 -18.80
CA ASN A 22 -12.26 -14.40 -19.18
C ASN A 22 -10.90 -14.00 -18.58
N SER A 23 -10.81 -12.98 -17.73
CA SER A 23 -9.56 -12.61 -17.08
C SER A 23 -9.70 -12.55 -15.57
N ARG A 24 -8.62 -12.84 -14.83
CA ARG A 24 -8.56 -12.71 -13.35
C ARG A 24 -8.88 -11.28 -12.88
N ARG A 25 -8.73 -10.27 -13.75
CA ARG A 25 -8.99 -8.85 -13.48
C ARG A 25 -10.48 -8.54 -13.36
N ASP A 26 -11.34 -9.23 -14.11
CA ASP A 26 -12.78 -8.91 -14.18
C ASP A 26 -13.53 -9.30 -12.89
N ILE A 27 -12.96 -10.18 -12.05
CA ILE A 27 -13.58 -10.68 -10.82
C ILE A 27 -13.43 -9.69 -9.65
N LEU A 28 -12.38 -8.86 -9.63
CA LEU A 28 -12.13 -7.88 -8.57
C LEU A 28 -13.16 -6.74 -8.54
N TYR A 29 -13.75 -6.40 -9.68
CA TYR A 29 -14.52 -5.17 -9.88
C TYR A 29 -16.04 -5.33 -9.76
N ALA A 30 -16.56 -6.50 -9.98
CA ALA A 30 -18.00 -6.72 -9.90
C ALA A 30 -18.61 -6.36 -8.52
N PRO A 31 -17.95 -6.63 -7.37
CA PRO A 31 -18.43 -6.21 -6.07
C PRO A 31 -18.13 -4.75 -5.70
N ILE A 32 -17.04 -4.16 -6.23
CA ILE A 32 -16.63 -2.79 -5.90
C ILE A 32 -17.61 -1.75 -6.47
N MET A 33 -18.08 -1.99 -7.69
CA MET A 33 -19.01 -1.08 -8.39
C MET A 33 -20.39 -1.00 -7.73
N THR A 34 -20.88 -2.06 -7.10
CA THR A 34 -22.20 -2.07 -6.46
C THR A 34 -22.22 -1.38 -5.08
N THR A 35 -21.07 -1.27 -4.40
CA THR A 35 -20.99 -0.69 -3.05
C THR A 35 -20.80 0.83 -3.09
N PHE A 36 -20.21 1.37 -4.14
CA PHE A 36 -19.97 2.82 -4.27
C PHE A 36 -21.25 3.67 -4.34
N ILE A 37 -22.38 3.09 -4.74
CA ILE A 37 -23.66 3.81 -4.89
C ILE A 37 -24.46 3.86 -3.57
N SER A 38 -24.18 3.00 -2.60
CA SER A 38 -25.00 2.90 -1.38
C SER A 38 -24.41 3.50 -0.11
N SER A 39 -23.14 3.90 -0.07
CA SER A 39 -22.47 4.36 1.17
C SER A 39 -22.34 5.88 1.33
N SER A 40 -23.03 6.70 0.53
CA SER A 40 -22.92 8.16 0.60
C SER A 40 -23.80 8.84 1.68
N MET A 41 -24.18 8.13 2.74
CA MET A 41 -24.90 8.72 3.88
C MET A 41 -24.24 8.35 5.19
N GLY A 42 -23.40 9.25 5.71
CA GLY A 42 -22.90 9.23 7.06
C GLY A 42 -21.55 9.90 7.20
N LYS A 43 -21.52 11.22 7.43
CA LYS A 43 -20.31 11.90 7.91
C LYS A 43 -20.02 11.42 9.32
N ILE A 44 -18.99 10.57 9.46
CA ILE A 44 -18.34 10.35 10.75
C ILE A 44 -17.24 11.40 10.84
N GLU A 45 -17.39 12.38 11.71
CA GLU A 45 -16.33 13.31 12.03
C GLU A 45 -15.21 12.56 12.77
N ILE A 46 -14.09 12.36 12.08
CA ILE A 46 -12.86 11.86 12.69
C ILE A 46 -12.23 13.05 13.45
N PRO A 47 -11.83 12.87 14.72
CA PRO A 47 -11.13 13.93 15.47
C PRO A 47 -9.90 14.39 14.70
N GLN A 48 -9.77 15.69 14.49
CA GLN A 48 -8.58 16.29 13.89
C GLN A 48 -7.40 16.08 14.85
N HIS A 49 -6.48 15.19 14.47
CA HIS A 49 -5.18 15.12 15.11
C HIS A 49 -4.35 16.36 14.71
N SER A 50 -3.62 16.90 15.69
CA SER A 50 -2.61 17.95 15.53
C SER A 50 -1.67 17.63 14.36
N PRO A 51 -1.14 18.67 13.65
CA PRO A 51 -0.24 18.44 12.51
C PRO A 51 0.95 17.58 12.93
N PRO A 52 1.37 16.65 12.07
CA PRO A 52 2.49 15.77 12.39
C PRO A 52 3.78 16.58 12.58
N GLU A 53 4.54 16.22 13.61
CA GLU A 53 5.91 16.69 13.78
C GLU A 53 6.73 16.35 12.53
N GLU A 54 7.62 17.25 12.13
CA GLU A 54 8.53 17.05 11.00
C GLU A 54 9.23 15.70 11.09
N VAL A 55 8.96 14.84 10.10
CA VAL A 55 9.58 13.53 10.01
C VAL A 55 10.99 13.70 9.47
N SER A 56 11.98 13.67 10.34
CA SER A 56 13.38 13.65 9.91
C SER A 56 13.78 12.22 9.55
N PHE A 57 14.01 11.96 8.26
CA PHE A 57 14.71 10.76 7.82
C PHE A 57 16.21 10.94 8.12
N GLN A 58 16.70 10.30 9.17
CA GLN A 58 18.14 10.21 9.40
C GLN A 58 18.57 8.76 9.17
N PRO A 59 19.47 8.49 8.23
CA PRO A 59 20.13 7.20 8.14
C PRO A 59 20.95 7.01 9.41
N LEU A 60 20.49 6.14 10.31
CA LEU A 60 21.27 5.75 11.47
C LEU A 60 22.18 4.58 11.06
N LEU A 61 23.44 4.89 10.75
CA LEU A 61 24.51 3.90 10.66
C LEU A 61 24.72 3.28 12.03
N HIS A 62 24.09 2.15 12.31
CA HIS A 62 24.34 1.35 13.50
C HIS A 62 25.11 0.10 13.12
N LYS A 63 26.36 -0.02 13.60
CA LYS A 63 27.07 -1.30 13.58
C LYS A 63 26.35 -2.26 14.55
N GLY A 64 25.68 -3.27 13.99
CA GLY A 64 25.03 -4.33 14.75
C GLY A 64 23.50 -4.21 14.81
N GLY A 65 22.81 -4.36 13.71
CA GLY A 65 21.38 -4.66 13.65
C GLY A 65 21.11 -6.12 14.00
N ILE A 66 19.85 -6.46 14.32
CA ILE A 66 19.39 -7.81 14.69
C ILE A 66 19.80 -8.88 13.64
N TYR A 67 20.10 -8.48 12.40
CA TYR A 67 20.50 -9.34 11.28
C TYR A 67 21.81 -8.94 10.59
N GLY A 68 22.69 -8.18 11.27
CA GLY A 68 23.98 -7.78 10.70
C GLY A 68 23.93 -6.65 9.68
N SER A 69 22.77 -6.00 9.50
CA SER A 69 22.56 -4.87 8.59
C SER A 69 23.40 -3.66 9.04
N GLN A 70 24.11 -3.06 8.09
CA GLN A 70 24.81 -1.79 8.31
C GLN A 70 23.91 -0.57 8.05
N PHE A 71 22.80 -0.74 7.31
CA PHE A 71 21.91 0.34 6.90
C PHE A 71 20.55 0.18 7.57
N ASN A 72 20.22 1.11 8.48
CA ASN A 72 18.91 1.17 9.12
C ASN A 72 18.20 2.45 8.67
N VAL A 73 17.08 2.28 7.96
CA VAL A 73 16.23 3.35 7.45
C VAL A 73 14.89 3.31 8.16
N ARG A 74 14.31 4.46 8.49
CA ARG A 74 13.02 4.53 9.18
C ARG A 74 12.01 5.36 8.40
N VAL A 75 10.80 4.84 8.25
CA VAL A 75 9.62 5.55 7.75
C VAL A 75 8.66 5.70 8.91
N VAL A 76 8.49 6.93 9.39
CA VAL A 76 7.60 7.26 10.51
C VAL A 76 6.64 8.37 10.10
N GLY A 77 5.35 8.20 10.39
CA GLY A 77 4.32 9.20 10.10
C GLY A 77 3.70 9.05 8.71
N GLU A 78 3.25 10.16 8.12
CA GLU A 78 2.54 10.17 6.85
C GLU A 78 3.48 9.95 5.65
N ILE A 79 3.02 9.18 4.68
CA ILE A 79 3.70 8.99 3.40
C ILE A 79 3.25 10.10 2.44
N SER A 80 4.08 11.13 2.31
CA SER A 80 3.90 12.24 1.37
C SER A 80 4.81 12.08 0.14
N GLU A 81 4.59 12.91 -0.88
CA GLU A 81 5.47 12.96 -2.04
C GLU A 81 6.91 13.35 -1.65
N GLU A 82 7.05 14.34 -0.76
CA GLU A 82 8.34 14.78 -0.26
C GLU A 82 9.06 13.69 0.54
N ASN A 83 8.36 13.02 1.46
CA ASN A 83 8.93 11.93 2.25
C ASN A 83 9.35 10.74 1.39
N CYS A 84 8.59 10.42 0.35
CA CYS A 84 8.96 9.37 -0.60
C CYS A 84 10.19 9.75 -1.44
N ALA A 85 10.32 11.01 -1.86
CA ALA A 85 11.52 11.48 -2.57
C ALA A 85 12.76 11.34 -1.69
N GLN A 86 12.69 11.76 -0.43
CA GLN A 86 13.79 11.60 0.53
C GLN A 86 14.09 10.12 0.79
N LEU A 87 13.08 9.27 0.95
CA LEU A 87 13.26 7.83 1.14
C LEU A 87 13.94 7.19 -0.07
N ALA A 88 13.57 7.59 -1.28
CA ALA A 88 14.20 7.10 -2.51
C ALA A 88 15.69 7.44 -2.56
N ASP A 89 16.05 8.70 -2.27
CA ASP A 89 17.44 9.13 -2.21
C ASP A 89 18.24 8.34 -1.17
N VAL A 90 17.67 8.10 0.00
CA VAL A 90 18.32 7.31 1.06
C VAL A 90 18.51 5.86 0.62
N LEU A 91 17.50 5.21 0.02
CA LEU A 91 17.61 3.82 -0.45
C LEU A 91 18.68 3.69 -1.55
N ILE A 92 18.73 4.63 -2.51
CA ILE A 92 19.74 4.65 -3.58
C ILE A 92 21.14 4.84 -3.01
N ASN A 93 21.32 5.74 -2.05
CA ASN A 93 22.61 5.96 -1.39
C ASN A 93 23.06 4.72 -0.61
N CYS A 94 22.17 4.10 0.16
CA CYS A 94 22.47 2.86 0.88
C CYS A 94 22.86 1.72 -0.08
N ASP A 95 22.19 1.60 -1.22
CA ASP A 95 22.53 0.59 -2.24
C ASP A 95 23.93 0.83 -2.82
N ASN A 96 24.27 2.09 -3.14
CA ASN A 96 25.60 2.44 -3.65
C ASN A 96 26.69 2.17 -2.60
N ASP A 97 26.47 2.54 -1.34
CA ASP A 97 27.42 2.30 -0.25
C ASP A 97 27.60 0.80 0.02
N ALA A 98 26.49 0.04 0.00
CA ALA A 98 26.51 -1.42 0.16
C ALA A 98 27.33 -2.12 -0.92
N LYS A 99 27.23 -1.68 -2.18
CA LYS A 99 28.02 -2.19 -3.31
C LYS A 99 29.50 -1.90 -3.13
N GLN A 100 29.87 -0.69 -2.70
CA GLN A 100 31.27 -0.33 -2.44
C GLN A 100 31.89 -1.19 -1.31
N ILE A 101 31.14 -1.44 -0.25
CA ILE A 101 31.59 -2.30 0.86
C ILE A 101 31.72 -3.75 0.38
N GLN A 102 30.78 -4.24 -0.41
CA GLN A 102 30.85 -5.60 -0.96
C GLN A 102 32.07 -5.78 -1.86
N GLU A 103 32.39 -4.81 -2.69
CA GLU A 103 33.57 -4.85 -3.57
C GLU A 103 34.89 -4.79 -2.78
N SER A 104 34.96 -4.00 -1.69
CA SER A 104 36.18 -3.79 -0.92
C SER A 104 36.41 -4.84 0.16
N GLU A 105 35.36 -5.32 0.81
CA GLU A 105 35.44 -6.17 2.01
C GLU A 105 34.85 -7.57 1.79
N ASN A 106 34.22 -7.81 0.65
CA ASN A 106 33.48 -9.05 0.32
C ASN A 106 32.41 -9.40 1.36
N ILE A 107 31.73 -8.36 1.92
CA ILE A 107 30.66 -8.47 2.90
C ILE A 107 29.35 -8.17 2.20
N SER A 108 28.40 -9.09 2.24
CA SER A 108 27.02 -8.85 1.80
C SER A 108 26.28 -8.05 2.85
N ASN A 109 25.66 -6.95 2.43
CA ASN A 109 24.88 -6.05 3.27
C ASN A 109 23.40 -6.13 2.94
N VAL A 110 22.56 -5.71 3.88
CA VAL A 110 21.12 -5.54 3.68
C VAL A 110 20.69 -4.16 4.18
N ILE A 111 19.65 -3.61 3.59
CA ILE A 111 18.99 -2.39 4.06
C ILE A 111 17.81 -2.80 4.95
N SER A 112 17.83 -2.43 6.21
CA SER A 112 16.71 -2.63 7.15
C SER A 112 15.79 -1.41 7.10
N LEU A 113 14.58 -1.58 6.54
CA LEU A 113 13.57 -0.54 6.41
C LEU A 113 12.49 -0.72 7.48
N HIS A 114 12.53 0.11 8.51
CA HIS A 114 11.59 0.11 9.63
C HIS A 114 10.40 1.02 9.34
N ILE A 115 9.17 0.52 9.50
CA ILE A 115 7.95 1.19 9.10
C ILE A 115 7.00 1.35 10.29
N THR A 116 6.60 2.60 10.58
CA THR A 116 5.56 2.98 11.53
C THR A 116 4.73 4.08 10.89
N SER A 117 3.71 3.72 10.10
CA SER A 117 3.00 4.69 9.27
C SER A 117 1.54 4.30 9.03
N GLY A 118 0.67 5.32 9.07
CA GLY A 118 -0.74 5.22 8.67
C GLY A 118 -0.97 5.22 7.16
N GLY A 119 0.09 5.36 6.36
CA GLY A 119 -0.02 5.47 4.91
C GLY A 119 -0.02 6.91 4.43
N GLY A 120 -0.55 7.14 3.22
CA GLY A 120 -0.61 8.45 2.58
C GLY A 120 -0.67 8.36 1.06
N ALA A 121 0.12 9.16 0.36
CA ALA A 121 0.09 9.30 -1.09
C ALA A 121 0.43 7.99 -1.84
N LEU A 122 -0.48 7.52 -2.69
CA LEU A 122 -0.32 6.23 -3.38
C LEU A 122 0.72 6.28 -4.51
N LEU A 123 0.70 7.30 -5.37
CA LEU A 123 1.60 7.35 -6.53
C LEU A 123 3.09 7.32 -6.14
N PRO A 124 3.58 8.17 -5.21
CA PRO A 124 4.97 8.07 -4.77
C PRO A 124 5.27 6.75 -4.03
N THR A 125 4.28 6.15 -3.36
CA THR A 125 4.42 4.81 -2.76
C THR A 125 4.69 3.73 -3.80
N LEU A 126 3.98 3.74 -4.93
CA LEU A 126 4.22 2.78 -6.01
C LEU A 126 5.65 2.89 -6.55
N TYR A 127 6.17 4.12 -6.66
CA TYR A 127 7.59 4.34 -7.03
C TYR A 127 8.56 3.71 -6.02
N ILE A 128 8.31 3.86 -4.71
CA ILE A 128 9.14 3.19 -3.68
C ILE A 128 9.05 1.67 -3.79
N CYS A 129 7.86 1.12 -4.04
CA CYS A 129 7.69 -0.32 -4.26
C CYS A 129 8.53 -0.82 -5.46
N ASP A 130 8.53 -0.07 -6.57
CA ASP A 130 9.33 -0.39 -7.74
C ASP A 130 10.83 -0.24 -7.43
N LEU A 131 11.24 0.84 -6.73
CA LEU A 131 12.63 1.08 -6.36
C LEU A 131 13.21 -0.05 -5.50
N ILE A 132 12.47 -0.54 -4.50
CA ILE A 132 12.88 -1.69 -3.68
C ILE A 132 13.16 -2.94 -4.54
N GLN A 133 12.48 -3.09 -5.68
CA GLN A 133 12.68 -4.22 -6.58
C GLN A 133 13.82 -3.98 -7.61
N LEU A 134 14.23 -2.72 -7.81
CA LEU A 134 15.23 -2.32 -8.80
C LEU A 134 16.65 -2.23 -8.24
N ILE A 135 16.80 -1.89 -6.96
CA ILE A 135 18.12 -1.84 -6.30
C ILE A 135 18.65 -3.25 -6.09
N ASP A 136 19.99 -3.39 -6.12
CA ASP A 136 20.66 -4.68 -6.02
C ASP A 136 20.79 -5.18 -4.57
N THR A 137 20.85 -4.26 -3.62
CA THR A 137 20.94 -4.60 -2.19
C THR A 137 19.58 -5.01 -1.64
N ASP A 138 19.51 -6.18 -1.00
CA ASP A 138 18.28 -6.67 -0.38
C ASP A 138 17.71 -5.68 0.65
N VAL A 139 16.42 -5.39 0.54
CA VAL A 139 15.67 -4.58 1.50
C VAL A 139 14.84 -5.48 2.40
N TYR A 140 15.13 -5.49 3.69
CA TYR A 140 14.35 -6.17 4.70
C TYR A 140 13.42 -5.18 5.38
N THR A 141 12.11 -5.42 5.34
CA THR A 141 11.11 -4.52 5.91
C THR A 141 10.67 -4.99 7.29
N PHE A 142 10.52 -4.05 8.22
CA PHE A 142 10.12 -4.28 9.61
C PHE A 142 8.90 -3.42 9.94
N VAL A 143 7.79 -4.04 10.30
CA VAL A 143 6.61 -3.33 10.81
C VAL A 143 6.76 -3.16 12.31
N ASP A 144 7.10 -1.93 12.73
CA ASP A 144 7.31 -1.55 14.13
C ASP A 144 6.10 -0.77 14.65
N GLY A 145 5.08 -1.48 15.12
CA GLY A 145 3.82 -0.90 15.60
C GLY A 145 2.69 -1.02 14.56
N TYR A 146 2.77 -0.30 13.45
CA TYR A 146 1.73 -0.40 12.42
C TYR A 146 2.23 0.00 11.02
N ALA A 147 1.65 -0.64 10.00
CA ALA A 147 1.80 -0.27 8.60
C ALA A 147 0.42 -0.34 7.91
N TYR A 148 -0.21 0.81 7.67
CA TYR A 148 -1.55 0.88 7.13
C TYR A 148 -1.56 1.48 5.72
N SER A 149 -2.54 1.09 4.91
CA SER A 149 -2.75 1.64 3.57
C SER A 149 -1.47 1.55 2.71
N SER A 150 -1.02 2.66 2.13
CA SER A 150 0.20 2.71 1.31
C SER A 150 1.48 2.25 2.05
N ALA A 151 1.55 2.38 3.38
CA ALA A 151 2.67 1.85 4.16
C ALA A 151 2.73 0.32 4.13
N SER A 152 1.58 -0.35 4.08
CA SER A 152 1.54 -1.81 3.95
C SER A 152 2.01 -2.28 2.56
N LEU A 153 1.83 -1.46 1.51
CA LEU A 153 2.40 -1.74 0.18
C LEU A 153 3.94 -1.72 0.20
N ILE A 154 4.55 -0.69 0.83
CA ILE A 154 6.00 -0.64 0.99
C ILE A 154 6.49 -1.88 1.75
N SER A 155 5.80 -2.24 2.84
CA SER A 155 6.17 -3.38 3.67
C SER A 155 6.20 -4.70 2.89
N VAL A 156 5.20 -4.96 2.05
CA VAL A 156 5.12 -6.23 1.29
C VAL A 156 6.10 -6.30 0.12
N CYS A 157 6.71 -5.18 -0.27
CA CYS A 157 7.70 -5.14 -1.34
C CYS A 157 9.11 -5.55 -0.90
N GLY A 158 9.39 -5.67 0.42
CA GLY A 158 10.68 -6.12 0.93
C GLY A 158 11.06 -7.53 0.48
N ASN A 159 12.38 -7.80 0.36
CA ASN A 159 12.93 -9.12 0.05
C ASN A 159 12.69 -10.10 1.20
N LYS A 160 12.74 -9.61 2.44
CA LYS A 160 12.32 -10.31 3.66
C LYS A 160 11.51 -9.35 4.54
N ARG A 161 10.45 -9.84 5.15
CA ARG A 161 9.44 -9.00 5.79
C ARG A 161 9.17 -9.45 7.20
N PHE A 162 9.30 -8.54 8.16
CA PHE A 162 9.18 -8.80 9.59
C PHE A 162 8.07 -7.95 10.20
N ILE A 163 7.48 -8.45 11.27
CA ILE A 163 6.51 -7.71 12.08
C ILE A 163 6.75 -8.00 13.55
N THR A 164 6.72 -6.97 14.41
CA THR A 164 6.76 -7.18 15.85
C THR A 164 5.45 -7.77 16.36
N LYS A 165 5.50 -8.52 17.47
CA LYS A 165 4.39 -9.32 17.99
C LYS A 165 3.07 -8.56 18.16
N HIS A 166 3.11 -7.30 18.58
CA HIS A 166 1.92 -6.48 18.85
C HIS A 166 1.62 -5.46 17.75
N SER A 167 2.34 -5.54 16.64
CA SER A 167 2.10 -4.70 15.47
C SER A 167 0.91 -5.19 14.65
N SER A 168 0.42 -4.30 13.80
CA SER A 168 -0.71 -4.57 12.91
C SER A 168 -0.52 -3.97 11.54
N MET A 169 -1.17 -4.56 10.54
CA MET A 169 -1.29 -4.02 9.19
C MET A 169 -2.76 -3.78 8.83
N LEU A 170 -3.02 -2.86 7.93
CA LEU A 170 -4.35 -2.60 7.40
C LEU A 170 -4.27 -2.38 5.89
N ILE A 171 -5.13 -3.08 5.17
CA ILE A 171 -5.28 -3.01 3.72
C ILE A 171 -6.67 -2.46 3.44
N HIS A 172 -6.75 -1.39 2.67
CA HIS A 172 -8.00 -0.82 2.20
C HIS A 172 -7.89 -0.23 0.80
N GLN A 173 -9.03 0.10 0.21
CA GLN A 173 -9.08 0.69 -1.12
C GLN A 173 -8.59 2.14 -1.13
N LEU A 174 -8.25 2.64 -2.33
CA LEU A 174 -7.94 4.04 -2.56
C LEU A 174 -9.10 4.94 -2.13
N SER A 175 -8.79 5.99 -1.37
CA SER A 175 -9.70 7.09 -1.10
C SER A 175 -9.34 8.28 -1.99
N ALA A 176 -10.31 8.84 -2.71
CA ALA A 176 -10.09 10.00 -3.57
C ALA A 176 -11.34 10.87 -3.66
N ASP A 177 -11.13 12.18 -3.65
CA ASP A 177 -12.16 13.16 -3.97
C ASP A 177 -12.18 13.40 -5.46
N ILE A 178 -13.33 13.10 -6.10
CA ILE A 178 -13.51 13.25 -7.55
C ILE A 178 -14.54 14.33 -7.83
N SER A 179 -14.12 15.41 -8.46
CA SER A 179 -14.97 16.51 -8.91
C SER A 179 -14.55 17.01 -10.28
N GLY A 180 -15.45 17.68 -11.00
CA GLY A 180 -15.18 18.23 -12.31
C GLY A 180 -16.35 18.06 -13.27
N LYS A 181 -16.13 18.26 -14.58
CA LYS A 181 -17.12 18.00 -15.64
C LYS A 181 -17.31 16.50 -15.82
N PHE A 182 -18.43 16.09 -16.38
CA PHE A 182 -18.81 14.68 -16.53
C PHE A 182 -17.69 13.82 -17.15
N VAL A 183 -17.05 14.29 -18.22
CA VAL A 183 -15.96 13.54 -18.88
C VAL A 183 -14.74 13.45 -17.97
N GLU A 184 -14.36 14.55 -17.29
CA GLU A 184 -13.25 14.60 -16.36
C GLU A 184 -13.46 13.64 -15.16
N ILE A 185 -14.69 13.57 -14.63
CA ILE A 185 -15.04 12.63 -13.57
C ILE A 185 -14.85 11.18 -14.03
N LYS A 186 -15.30 10.87 -15.25
CA LYS A 186 -15.15 9.54 -15.84
C LYS A 186 -13.68 9.17 -16.03
N ASP A 187 -12.85 10.09 -16.50
CA ASP A 187 -11.43 9.86 -16.69
C ASP A 187 -10.72 9.66 -15.34
N LYS A 188 -11.02 10.49 -14.34
CA LYS A 188 -10.49 10.32 -12.97
C LYS A 188 -10.88 8.98 -12.35
N PHE A 189 -12.12 8.53 -12.59
CA PHE A 189 -12.57 7.22 -12.14
C PHE A 189 -11.76 6.09 -12.80
N ASN A 190 -11.59 6.15 -14.11
CA ASN A 190 -10.79 5.15 -14.85
C ASN A 190 -9.32 5.13 -14.38
N ASN A 191 -8.75 6.31 -14.09
CA ASN A 191 -7.38 6.40 -13.54
C ASN A 191 -7.30 5.79 -12.13
N ALA A 192 -8.28 6.05 -11.27
CA ALA A 192 -8.35 5.45 -9.93
C ALA A 192 -8.48 3.91 -10.01
N ASP A 193 -9.27 3.42 -10.96
CA ASP A 193 -9.42 2.00 -11.24
C ASP A 193 -8.08 1.35 -11.66
N GLN A 194 -7.33 2.02 -12.54
CA GLN A 194 -5.99 1.57 -12.92
C GLN A 194 -5.03 1.53 -11.73
N LEU A 195 -5.05 2.51 -10.84
CA LEU A 195 -4.22 2.51 -9.63
C LEU A 195 -4.61 1.37 -8.68
N MET A 196 -5.90 1.07 -8.54
CA MET A 196 -6.36 -0.07 -7.74
C MET A 196 -5.92 -1.41 -8.33
N ASN A 197 -5.80 -1.52 -9.67
CA ASN A 197 -5.21 -2.70 -10.30
C ASN A 197 -3.74 -2.87 -9.89
N ASN A 198 -2.94 -1.80 -9.92
CA ASN A 198 -1.53 -1.86 -9.51
C ASN A 198 -1.41 -2.29 -8.03
N VAL A 199 -2.25 -1.74 -7.15
CA VAL A 199 -2.31 -2.13 -5.73
C VAL A 199 -2.62 -3.63 -5.59
N ALA A 200 -3.64 -4.11 -6.31
CA ALA A 200 -4.03 -5.51 -6.27
C ALA A 200 -2.93 -6.44 -6.80
N ASP A 201 -2.29 -6.07 -7.91
CA ASP A 201 -1.19 -6.83 -8.51
C ASP A 201 0.00 -6.96 -7.55
N ILE A 202 0.34 -5.91 -6.78
CA ILE A 202 1.40 -5.97 -5.75
C ILE A 202 1.02 -7.00 -4.68
N TYR A 203 -0.16 -6.90 -4.04
CA TYR A 203 -0.54 -7.85 -3.00
C TYR A 203 -0.62 -9.28 -3.51
N LEU A 204 -1.23 -9.51 -4.67
CA LEU A 204 -1.39 -10.85 -5.24
C LEU A 204 -0.07 -11.48 -5.68
N SER A 205 0.91 -10.68 -6.08
CA SER A 205 2.24 -11.17 -6.49
C SER A 205 3.19 -11.39 -5.33
N LYS A 206 3.06 -10.61 -4.24
CA LYS A 206 4.00 -10.62 -3.13
C LYS A 206 3.53 -11.39 -1.89
N THR A 207 2.26 -11.81 -1.85
CA THR A 207 1.65 -12.42 -0.67
C THR A 207 0.88 -13.70 -1.01
N ASN A 208 0.39 -14.41 0.01
CA ASN A 208 -0.46 -15.59 -0.15
C ASN A 208 -1.97 -15.24 -0.16
N ILE A 209 -2.31 -13.95 -0.22
CA ILE A 209 -3.69 -13.51 -0.18
C ILE A 209 -4.42 -13.96 -1.45
N THR A 210 -5.56 -14.63 -1.28
CA THR A 210 -6.43 -14.95 -2.41
C THR A 210 -7.14 -13.70 -2.92
N LEU A 211 -7.50 -13.69 -4.21
CA LEU A 211 -8.25 -12.60 -4.81
C LEU A 211 -9.53 -12.25 -4.02
N GLN A 212 -10.28 -13.25 -3.55
CA GLN A 212 -11.49 -13.06 -2.76
C GLN A 212 -11.20 -12.41 -1.41
N LYS A 213 -10.12 -12.85 -0.72
CA LYS A 213 -9.72 -12.26 0.56
C LYS A 213 -9.23 -10.83 0.38
N LEU A 214 -8.44 -10.55 -0.67
CA LEU A 214 -7.99 -9.19 -0.99
C LEU A 214 -9.18 -8.26 -1.27
N ALA A 215 -10.13 -8.68 -2.12
CA ALA A 215 -11.34 -7.91 -2.40
C ALA A 215 -12.16 -7.60 -1.13
N TYR A 216 -12.24 -8.55 -0.20
CA TYR A 216 -12.87 -8.33 1.10
C TYR A 216 -12.10 -7.30 1.94
N LEU A 217 -10.78 -7.43 2.07
CA LEU A 217 -9.96 -6.51 2.87
C LEU A 217 -9.98 -5.08 2.30
N LEU A 218 -9.93 -4.93 0.98
CA LEU A 218 -9.99 -3.62 0.32
C LEU A 218 -11.29 -2.85 0.60
N GLN A 219 -12.38 -3.55 0.93
CA GLN A 219 -13.69 -2.94 1.22
C GLN A 219 -13.91 -2.63 2.72
N HIS A 220 -12.98 -3.01 3.60
CA HIS A 220 -13.16 -2.92 5.04
C HIS A 220 -11.94 -2.32 5.74
N GLU A 221 -12.18 -1.60 6.82
CA GLU A 221 -11.13 -1.01 7.68
C GLU A 221 -10.76 -2.00 8.80
N ILE A 222 -10.16 -3.14 8.45
CA ILE A 222 -9.84 -4.20 9.41
C ILE A 222 -8.34 -4.23 9.69
N MET A 223 -7.96 -4.01 10.95
CA MET A 223 -6.59 -4.23 11.39
C MET A 223 -6.28 -5.73 11.46
N LEU A 224 -5.20 -6.11 10.80
CA LEU A 224 -4.66 -7.47 10.78
C LEU A 224 -3.54 -7.55 11.83
N ASN A 225 -3.68 -8.41 12.83
CA ASN A 225 -2.62 -8.65 13.80
C ASN A 225 -1.45 -9.42 13.18
N SER A 226 -0.32 -9.52 13.91
CA SER A 226 0.91 -10.15 13.41
C SER A 226 0.69 -11.60 12.95
N THR A 227 -0.13 -12.38 13.66
CA THR A 227 -0.44 -13.78 13.30
C THR A 227 -1.19 -13.85 11.96
N THR A 228 -2.22 -13.02 11.80
CA THR A 228 -2.97 -12.95 10.53
C THR A 228 -2.10 -12.43 9.38
N CYS A 229 -1.19 -11.48 9.65
CA CYS A 229 -0.24 -11.01 8.65
C CYS A 229 0.68 -12.14 8.16
N LEU A 230 1.17 -12.98 9.08
CA LEU A 230 1.99 -14.14 8.74
C LEU A 230 1.19 -15.19 7.94
N GLU A 231 -0.03 -15.53 8.37
CA GLU A 231 -0.90 -16.47 7.68
C GLU A 231 -1.24 -16.04 6.23
N LEU A 232 -1.45 -14.75 6.02
CA LEU A 232 -1.72 -14.17 4.71
C LEU A 232 -0.46 -13.95 3.86
N GLY A 233 0.72 -14.19 4.41
CA GLY A 233 1.99 -13.95 3.74
C GLY A 233 2.30 -12.47 3.52
N LEU A 234 1.71 -11.58 4.31
CA LEU A 234 2.07 -10.15 4.33
C LEU A 234 3.45 -9.92 4.93
N VAL A 235 3.87 -10.83 5.82
CA VAL A 235 5.18 -10.90 6.44
C VAL A 235 5.68 -12.33 6.43
N ASP A 236 6.99 -12.51 6.57
CA ASP A 236 7.65 -13.81 6.57
C ASP A 236 7.96 -14.31 8.01
N GLU A 237 8.05 -13.38 8.98
CA GLU A 237 8.43 -13.70 10.35
C GLU A 237 7.85 -12.71 11.38
N ILE A 238 7.46 -13.21 12.55
CA ILE A 238 7.09 -12.40 13.73
C ILE A 238 8.29 -12.37 14.68
N ILE A 239 8.71 -11.16 15.07
CA ILE A 239 9.84 -10.91 15.96
C ILE A 239 9.44 -10.26 17.28
#